data_d42f629c72def5f907c46c72c15dec7e
#
_entry.id   d42f629c72def5f907c46c72c15dec7e
#
_cell.length_a   1.000
_cell.length_b   1.000
_cell.length_c   1.000
_cell.angle_alpha   90.00
_cell.angle_beta   90.00
_cell.angle_gamma   90.00
#
_symmetry.space_group_name_H-M   'P 1'
#
loop_
_entity.id
_entity.type
_entity.pdbx_description
1 polymer ?
#
loop_
_entity_poly.entity_id
_entity_poly.type
_entity_poly.pdbx_seq_one_letter_code
_entity_poly.pdbx_strand_id
1 'polypeptide(L)'
;MNDELINSKENIMLAYTYIEHGKFELLEKPKPEIRDSRDAIVRVTLGSICTSDLHIKHGSVPRAIPGITVGHEMVGIVEEVGSDVTLVKPGDRVTVNVETFCGECFFCRKGYVNNCTDPNGGWALGCRIDGGQAEYVQVPYADKGLNCIPDTVSDEQALFVGDVLATGFWAARISEISEDDT
;
A
#
# COMPACT_ATOMS: atom_id res chain seq x y z
N MET A 1 24.87 -25.70 -10.99
CA MET A 1 25.48 -24.34 -10.93
C MET A 1 24.74 -23.32 -11.78
N ASN A 2 24.01 -23.69 -12.85
CA ASN A 2 23.18 -22.74 -13.63
C ASN A 2 21.77 -22.52 -13.06
N ASP A 3 21.18 -23.51 -12.39
CA ASP A 3 19.80 -23.41 -11.87
C ASP A 3 19.72 -22.55 -10.61
N GLU A 4 20.75 -22.50 -9.77
CA GLU A 4 20.79 -21.61 -8.59
C GLU A 4 20.96 -20.13 -8.98
N LEU A 5 21.66 -19.83 -10.06
CA LEU A 5 21.86 -18.47 -10.57
C LEU A 5 20.62 -17.93 -11.31
N ILE A 6 19.84 -18.81 -11.91
CA ILE A 6 18.55 -18.46 -12.56
C ILE A 6 17.51 -18.18 -11.48
N ASN A 7 17.42 -19.02 -10.45
CA ASN A 7 16.48 -18.89 -9.35
C ASN A 7 16.74 -17.63 -8.48
N SER A 8 17.99 -17.15 -8.41
CA SER A 8 18.33 -15.93 -7.65
C SER A 8 17.87 -14.64 -8.33
N LYS A 9 17.72 -14.61 -9.65
CA LYS A 9 17.23 -13.44 -10.40
C LYS A 9 15.71 -13.32 -10.42
N GLU A 10 14.98 -14.42 -10.29
CA GLU A 10 13.52 -14.43 -10.25
C GLU A 10 12.94 -13.90 -8.92
N ASN A 11 13.79 -13.80 -7.90
CA ASN A 11 13.38 -13.37 -6.53
C ASN A 11 13.83 -11.95 -6.16
N ILE A 12 14.26 -11.16 -7.14
CA ILE A 12 14.69 -9.76 -6.94
C ILE A 12 13.74 -8.83 -7.68
N MET A 13 13.43 -7.69 -7.08
CA MET A 13 12.61 -6.62 -7.65
C MET A 13 13.31 -5.27 -7.53
N LEU A 14 12.97 -4.32 -8.39
CA LEU A 14 13.32 -2.92 -8.22
C LEU A 14 12.38 -2.24 -7.24
N ALA A 15 12.93 -1.45 -6.33
CA ALA A 15 12.17 -0.76 -5.30
C ALA A 15 12.77 0.63 -4.99
N TYR A 16 11.94 1.66 -4.96
CA TYR A 16 12.35 3.00 -4.59
C TYR A 16 12.35 3.13 -3.07
N THR A 17 13.54 3.29 -2.50
CA THR A 17 13.81 3.05 -1.08
C THR A 17 14.24 4.33 -0.37
N TYR A 18 13.66 4.59 0.81
CA TYR A 18 14.11 5.64 1.71
C TYR A 18 15.41 5.22 2.41
N ILE A 19 16.49 5.93 2.16
CA ILE A 19 17.81 5.63 2.72
C ILE A 19 18.03 6.44 4.00
N GLU A 20 17.90 7.76 3.89
CA GLU A 20 18.10 8.72 4.96
C GLU A 20 17.45 10.06 4.62
N HIS A 21 17.45 11.00 5.54
CA HIS A 21 16.96 12.35 5.32
C HIS A 21 17.50 12.94 4.01
N GLY A 22 16.60 13.36 3.14
CA GLY A 22 16.91 13.93 1.84
C GLY A 22 17.18 12.90 0.74
N LYS A 23 17.26 11.61 1.02
CA LYS A 23 17.76 10.62 0.08
C LYS A 23 16.83 9.42 -0.10
N PHE A 24 16.37 9.26 -1.34
CA PHE A 24 15.74 8.03 -1.85
C PHE A 24 16.61 7.44 -2.95
N GLU A 25 16.66 6.12 -3.06
CA GLU A 25 17.40 5.41 -4.10
C GLU A 25 16.58 4.27 -4.69
N LEU A 26 16.77 4.00 -5.98
CA LEU A 26 16.25 2.79 -6.62
C LEU A 26 17.22 1.65 -6.33
N LEU A 27 16.75 0.64 -5.61
CA LEU A 27 17.55 -0.51 -5.19
C LEU A 27 16.93 -1.81 -5.67
N GLU A 28 17.78 -2.81 -5.82
CA GLU A 28 17.35 -4.21 -5.91
C GLU A 28 17.04 -4.72 -4.50
N LYS A 29 15.82 -5.24 -4.30
CA LYS A 29 15.35 -5.84 -3.04
C LYS A 29 14.78 -7.24 -3.31
N PRO A 30 14.74 -8.11 -2.31
CA PRO A 30 14.00 -9.37 -2.43
C PRO A 30 12.52 -9.09 -2.73
N LYS A 31 11.93 -9.90 -3.63
CA LYS A 31 10.47 -9.93 -3.83
C LYS A 31 9.81 -10.30 -2.49
N PRO A 32 8.72 -9.62 -2.08
CA PRO A 32 8.03 -9.93 -0.83
C PRO A 32 7.40 -11.33 -0.87
N GLU A 33 7.26 -11.93 0.31
CA GLU A 33 6.62 -13.23 0.52
C GLU A 33 5.42 -13.08 1.46
N ILE A 34 4.45 -14.00 1.39
CA ILE A 34 3.34 -14.07 2.34
C ILE A 34 3.90 -14.35 3.74
N ARG A 35 3.61 -13.48 4.71
CA ARG A 35 4.06 -13.61 6.11
C ARG A 35 2.94 -13.98 7.07
N ASP A 36 1.71 -13.58 6.77
CA ASP A 36 0.52 -13.91 7.53
C ASP A 36 -0.52 -14.51 6.58
N SER A 37 -1.35 -15.43 7.08
CA SER A 37 -2.41 -16.08 6.28
C SER A 37 -3.43 -15.10 5.69
N ARG A 38 -3.47 -13.86 6.16
CA ARG A 38 -4.38 -12.79 5.71
C ARG A 38 -3.74 -11.80 4.74
N ASP A 39 -2.48 -12.00 4.35
CA ASP A 39 -1.75 -11.11 3.45
C ASP A 39 -1.98 -11.46 1.98
N ALA A 40 -1.70 -10.50 1.10
CA ALA A 40 -1.56 -10.74 -0.32
C ALA A 40 -0.27 -10.10 -0.86
N ILE A 41 0.25 -10.66 -1.94
CA ILE A 41 1.29 -10.04 -2.78
C ILE A 41 0.60 -9.46 -4.02
N VAL A 42 0.84 -8.19 -4.27
CA VAL A 42 0.33 -7.49 -5.45
C VAL A 42 1.51 -7.12 -6.34
N ARG A 43 1.44 -7.51 -7.62
CA ARG A 43 2.31 -7.01 -8.67
C ARG A 43 1.79 -5.65 -9.10
N VAL A 44 2.56 -4.60 -8.83
CA VAL A 44 2.17 -3.22 -9.09
C VAL A 44 2.20 -2.94 -10.60
N THR A 45 1.12 -2.40 -11.13
CA THR A 45 1.02 -1.99 -12.54
C THR A 45 1.10 -0.48 -12.71
N LEU A 46 0.64 0.28 -11.71
CA LEU A 46 0.70 1.74 -11.70
C LEU A 46 0.77 2.23 -10.25
N GLY A 47 1.61 3.23 -9.99
CA GLY A 47 1.72 3.90 -8.71
C GLY A 47 1.84 5.41 -8.89
N SER A 48 1.52 6.19 -7.84
CA SER A 48 1.73 7.63 -7.80
C SER A 48 2.66 8.05 -6.66
N ILE A 49 3.11 9.29 -6.74
CA ILE A 49 3.89 9.95 -5.70
C ILE A 49 2.96 10.86 -4.93
N CYS A 50 2.84 10.63 -3.63
CA CYS A 50 2.08 11.48 -2.72
C CYS A 50 2.99 12.57 -2.11
N THR A 51 2.38 13.66 -1.67
CA THR A 51 3.09 14.68 -0.87
C THR A 51 3.69 14.10 0.40
N SER A 52 3.09 13.05 0.98
CA SER A 52 3.64 12.36 2.15
C SER A 52 4.98 11.67 1.90
N ASP A 53 5.27 11.25 0.67
CA ASP A 53 6.62 10.74 0.31
C ASP A 53 7.66 11.87 0.40
N LEU A 54 7.29 13.10 0.00
CA LEU A 54 8.15 14.28 0.17
C LEU A 54 8.34 14.62 1.66
N HIS A 55 7.31 14.46 2.48
CA HIS A 55 7.42 14.64 3.94
C HIS A 55 8.36 13.61 4.57
N ILE A 56 8.34 12.35 4.11
CA ILE A 56 9.34 11.35 4.51
C ILE A 56 10.73 11.81 4.10
N LYS A 57 10.90 12.19 2.84
CA LYS A 57 12.19 12.66 2.30
C LYS A 57 12.78 13.81 3.12
N HIS A 58 11.95 14.76 3.54
CA HIS A 58 12.36 15.93 4.30
C HIS A 58 12.43 15.70 5.83
N GLY A 59 12.28 14.45 6.29
CA GLY A 59 12.38 14.09 7.70
C GLY A 59 11.21 14.58 8.58
N SER A 60 10.10 15.01 7.95
CA SER A 60 8.91 15.49 8.69
C SER A 60 8.03 14.35 9.22
N VAL A 61 8.36 13.09 8.93
CA VAL A 61 7.65 11.89 9.37
C VAL A 61 8.57 11.06 10.28
N PRO A 62 8.61 11.33 11.60
CA PRO A 62 9.56 10.68 12.52
C PRO A 62 9.42 9.16 12.62
N ARG A 63 8.26 8.61 12.24
CA ARG A 63 7.98 7.16 12.26
C ARG A 63 8.42 6.43 10.98
N ALA A 64 8.84 7.16 9.95
CA ALA A 64 9.36 6.53 8.73
C ALA A 64 10.70 5.83 9.03
N ILE A 65 10.83 4.61 8.53
CA ILE A 65 11.97 3.75 8.83
C ILE A 65 12.94 3.75 7.64
N PRO A 66 14.22 4.10 7.80
CA PRO A 66 15.22 3.93 6.75
C PRO A 66 15.29 2.47 6.26
N GLY A 67 15.48 2.29 4.95
CA GLY A 67 15.52 0.98 4.30
C GLY A 67 14.17 0.48 3.78
N ILE A 68 13.05 1.15 4.09
CA ILE A 68 11.75 0.78 3.52
C ILE A 68 11.59 1.23 2.07
N THR A 69 10.81 0.47 1.30
CA THR A 69 10.26 0.92 0.03
C THR A 69 9.17 1.94 0.29
N VAL A 70 9.21 3.09 -0.37
CA VAL A 70 8.19 4.14 -0.20
C VAL A 70 6.96 3.89 -1.09
N GLY A 71 5.95 4.75 -0.96
CA GLY A 71 4.73 4.73 -1.76
C GLY A 71 3.57 3.94 -1.11
N HIS A 72 2.40 4.53 -1.16
CA HIS A 72 1.17 3.96 -0.59
C HIS A 72 -0.04 4.14 -1.51
N GLU A 73 0.16 4.69 -2.70
CA GLU A 73 -0.85 4.84 -3.74
C GLU A 73 -0.48 3.95 -4.93
N MET A 74 -1.23 2.87 -5.14
CA MET A 74 -0.97 1.93 -6.23
C MET A 74 -2.19 1.11 -6.62
N VAL A 75 -2.15 0.63 -7.85
CA VAL A 75 -3.01 -0.43 -8.38
C VAL A 75 -2.15 -1.55 -8.92
N GLY A 76 -2.69 -2.75 -9.00
CA GLY A 76 -1.94 -3.89 -9.51
C GLY A 76 -2.79 -5.13 -9.69
N ILE A 77 -2.10 -6.23 -9.93
CA ILE A 77 -2.69 -7.56 -10.07
C ILE A 77 -2.27 -8.39 -8.86
N VAL A 78 -3.24 -9.03 -8.23
CA VAL A 78 -2.96 -9.99 -7.14
C VAL A 78 -2.12 -11.14 -7.71
N GLU A 79 -0.95 -11.36 -7.13
CA GLU A 79 0.00 -12.41 -7.53
C GLU A 79 -0.20 -13.66 -6.68
N GLU A 80 -0.30 -13.47 -5.37
CA GLU A 80 -0.41 -14.52 -4.36
C GLU A 80 -1.29 -14.05 -3.21
N VAL A 81 -1.96 -14.97 -2.52
CA VAL A 81 -2.78 -14.70 -1.34
C VAL A 81 -2.50 -15.72 -0.24
N GLY A 82 -2.57 -15.28 1.01
CA GLY A 82 -2.55 -16.15 2.17
C GLY A 82 -3.83 -17.00 2.28
N SER A 83 -3.75 -18.06 3.06
CA SER A 83 -4.84 -19.08 3.16
C SER A 83 -6.16 -18.55 3.69
N ASP A 84 -6.17 -17.45 4.43
CA ASP A 84 -7.36 -16.86 5.05
C ASP A 84 -7.94 -15.69 4.24
N VAL A 85 -7.33 -15.36 3.09
CA VAL A 85 -7.86 -14.35 2.17
C VAL A 85 -9.02 -14.93 1.38
N THR A 86 -10.15 -14.23 1.35
CA THR A 86 -11.40 -14.72 0.79
C THR A 86 -12.05 -13.80 -0.24
N LEU A 87 -11.73 -12.49 -0.24
CA LEU A 87 -12.39 -11.50 -1.09
C LEU A 87 -11.65 -11.22 -2.40
N VAL A 88 -10.39 -11.61 -2.49
CA VAL A 88 -9.57 -11.49 -3.70
C VAL A 88 -8.81 -12.77 -3.98
N LYS A 89 -8.37 -12.97 -5.22
CA LYS A 89 -7.60 -14.15 -5.66
C LYS A 89 -6.53 -13.75 -6.67
N PRO A 90 -5.53 -14.60 -6.91
CA PRO A 90 -4.55 -14.39 -7.96
C PRO A 90 -5.21 -14.08 -9.32
N GLY A 91 -4.70 -13.04 -9.99
CA GLY A 91 -5.22 -12.51 -11.26
C GLY A 91 -6.25 -11.39 -11.11
N ASP A 92 -6.79 -11.14 -9.93
CA ASP A 92 -7.71 -10.02 -9.73
C ASP A 92 -6.96 -8.69 -9.84
N ARG A 93 -7.58 -7.71 -10.53
CA ARG A 93 -7.12 -6.35 -10.65
C ARG A 93 -7.62 -5.53 -9.46
N VAL A 94 -6.71 -4.92 -8.71
CA VAL A 94 -7.03 -4.30 -7.41
C VAL A 94 -6.43 -2.90 -7.26
N THR A 95 -7.14 -2.03 -6.53
CA THR A 95 -6.54 -0.87 -5.88
C THR A 95 -6.17 -1.21 -4.45
N VAL A 96 -5.03 -0.70 -3.99
CA VAL A 96 -4.55 -0.89 -2.63
C VAL A 96 -4.98 0.28 -1.77
N ASN A 97 -5.53 -0.01 -0.59
CA ASN A 97 -5.93 1.00 0.37
C ASN A 97 -4.68 1.57 1.08
N VAL A 98 -4.57 2.89 1.15
CA VAL A 98 -3.45 3.56 1.84
C VAL A 98 -3.35 3.17 3.32
N GLU A 99 -4.49 2.97 3.96
CA GLU A 99 -4.59 2.54 5.35
C GLU A 99 -4.81 1.03 5.40
N THR A 100 -3.83 0.29 5.94
CA THR A 100 -4.01 -1.10 6.32
C THR A 100 -4.58 -1.19 7.74
N PHE A 101 -5.39 -2.21 8.07
CA PHE A 101 -5.97 -2.30 9.42
C PHE A 101 -6.44 -3.70 9.77
N CYS A 102 -6.29 -4.07 11.05
CA CYS A 102 -6.67 -5.40 11.53
C CYS A 102 -8.18 -5.66 11.54
N GLY A 103 -9.01 -4.62 11.69
CA GLY A 103 -10.48 -4.73 11.80
C GLY A 103 -11.01 -5.15 13.18
N GLU A 104 -10.14 -5.49 14.13
CA GLU A 104 -10.51 -6.13 15.41
C GLU A 104 -10.23 -5.26 16.64
N CYS A 105 -9.26 -4.34 16.55
CA CYS A 105 -8.92 -3.48 17.68
C CYS A 105 -10.04 -2.46 17.99
N PHE A 106 -9.94 -1.81 19.15
CA PHE A 106 -10.92 -0.83 19.59
C PHE A 106 -11.21 0.25 18.52
N PHE A 107 -10.17 0.80 17.91
CA PHE A 107 -10.32 1.85 16.92
C PHE A 107 -10.97 1.35 15.62
N CYS A 108 -10.53 0.20 15.12
CA CYS A 108 -11.11 -0.40 13.92
C CYS A 108 -12.61 -0.69 14.09
N ARG A 109 -13.03 -1.23 15.24
CA ARG A 109 -14.44 -1.50 15.55
C ARG A 109 -15.29 -0.23 15.64
N LYS A 110 -14.67 0.93 15.85
CA LYS A 110 -15.32 2.25 15.88
C LYS A 110 -15.26 2.99 14.55
N GLY A 111 -14.64 2.40 13.51
CA GLY A 111 -14.47 3.03 12.20
C GLY A 111 -13.25 3.95 12.08
N TYR A 112 -12.43 4.07 13.11
CA TYR A 112 -11.20 4.89 13.11
C TYR A 112 -10.00 4.05 12.70
N VAL A 113 -10.01 3.51 11.49
CA VAL A 113 -9.02 2.54 11.01
C VAL A 113 -7.60 3.13 10.93
N ASN A 114 -7.48 4.42 10.69
CA ASN A 114 -6.20 5.16 10.72
C ASN A 114 -5.51 5.12 12.09
N ASN A 115 -6.26 4.86 13.17
CA ASN A 115 -5.75 4.71 14.53
C ASN A 115 -5.59 3.22 14.93
N CYS A 116 -5.53 2.32 13.97
CA CYS A 116 -5.32 0.90 14.23
C CYS A 116 -4.07 0.69 15.10
N THR A 117 -4.19 -0.12 16.14
CA THR A 117 -3.10 -0.39 17.10
C THR A 117 -2.19 -1.54 16.69
N ASP A 118 -2.51 -2.20 15.57
CA ASP A 118 -1.65 -3.23 15.00
C ASP A 118 -0.37 -2.60 14.42
N PRO A 119 0.81 -3.24 14.55
CA PRO A 119 2.06 -2.71 13.98
C PRO A 119 1.99 -2.46 12.46
N ASN A 120 1.21 -3.26 11.72
CA ASN A 120 1.00 -3.12 10.29
C ASN A 120 -0.25 -2.29 9.95
N GLY A 121 -0.87 -1.64 10.94
CA GLY A 121 -2.11 -0.89 10.79
C GLY A 121 -1.92 0.62 10.72
N GLY A 122 -2.96 1.34 10.26
CA GLY A 122 -2.91 2.75 9.96
C GLY A 122 -2.04 3.02 8.73
N TRP A 123 -1.49 4.21 8.59
CA TRP A 123 -0.53 4.49 7.54
C TRP A 123 0.79 3.74 7.81
N ALA A 124 0.86 2.48 7.36
CA ALA A 124 2.02 1.61 7.50
C ALA A 124 2.77 1.44 6.18
N LEU A 125 2.07 1.18 5.06
CA LEU A 125 2.66 1.04 3.73
C LEU A 125 3.46 2.28 3.34
N GLY A 126 4.68 2.07 2.86
CA GLY A 126 5.59 3.14 2.45
C GLY A 126 6.10 4.04 3.57
N CYS A 127 5.82 3.69 4.84
CA CYS A 127 6.24 4.46 6.01
C CYS A 127 6.95 3.60 7.07
N ARG A 128 6.34 2.50 7.51
CA ARG A 128 6.87 1.58 8.52
C ARG A 128 7.08 0.16 8.00
N ILE A 129 6.39 -0.18 6.92
CA ILE A 129 6.57 -1.40 6.14
C ILE A 129 6.76 -1.02 4.68
N ASP A 130 7.31 -1.93 3.88
CA ASP A 130 7.54 -1.70 2.46
C ASP A 130 6.25 -1.31 1.74
N GLY A 131 6.33 -0.31 0.89
CA GLY A 131 5.25 0.23 0.08
C GLY A 131 5.32 -0.18 -1.38
N GLY A 132 4.54 0.50 -2.22
CA GLY A 132 4.28 0.12 -3.60
C GLY A 132 5.02 0.88 -4.69
N GLN A 133 6.01 1.73 -4.36
CA GLN A 133 6.95 2.24 -5.37
C GLN A 133 8.02 1.16 -5.67
N ALA A 134 7.54 -0.01 -6.08
CA ALA A 134 8.28 -1.22 -6.43
C ALA A 134 7.48 -2.06 -7.41
N GLU A 135 8.09 -3.14 -7.93
CA GLU A 135 7.40 -4.08 -8.82
C GLU A 135 6.36 -4.94 -8.07
N TYR A 136 6.59 -5.20 -6.79
CA TYR A 136 5.69 -5.98 -5.93
C TYR A 136 5.57 -5.35 -4.55
N VAL A 137 4.41 -5.53 -3.92
CA VAL A 137 4.13 -5.11 -2.55
C VAL A 137 3.38 -6.20 -1.79
N GLN A 138 3.76 -6.41 -0.54
CA GLN A 138 2.97 -7.20 0.42
C GLN A 138 1.92 -6.30 1.06
N VAL A 139 0.66 -6.67 0.97
CA VAL A 139 -0.47 -5.95 1.56
C VAL A 139 -1.01 -6.75 2.75
N PRO A 140 -0.83 -6.28 3.98
CA PRO A 140 -1.41 -6.90 5.17
C PRO A 140 -2.93 -6.81 5.15
N TYR A 141 -3.60 -7.81 5.75
CA TYR A 141 -5.07 -7.82 5.87
C TYR A 141 -5.77 -7.63 4.51
N ALA A 142 -5.40 -8.42 3.52
CA ALA A 142 -5.77 -8.25 2.11
C ALA A 142 -7.27 -8.05 1.88
N ASP A 143 -8.15 -8.78 2.59
CA ASP A 143 -9.61 -8.62 2.51
C ASP A 143 -10.11 -7.22 2.95
N LYS A 144 -9.27 -6.40 3.56
CA LYS A 144 -9.55 -5.02 3.97
C LYS A 144 -8.68 -4.00 3.25
N GLY A 145 -7.50 -4.43 2.81
CA GLY A 145 -6.51 -3.61 2.14
C GLY A 145 -6.66 -3.54 0.63
N LEU A 146 -7.45 -4.45 0.02
CA LEU A 146 -7.61 -4.56 -1.43
C LEU A 146 -9.07 -4.40 -1.85
N ASN A 147 -9.30 -3.71 -2.97
CA ASN A 147 -10.60 -3.59 -3.60
C ASN A 147 -10.49 -3.94 -5.07
N CYS A 148 -11.32 -4.88 -5.56
CA CYS A 148 -11.37 -5.22 -6.97
C CYS A 148 -11.80 -4.01 -7.81
N ILE A 149 -11.08 -3.77 -8.90
CA ILE A 149 -11.36 -2.70 -9.85
C ILE A 149 -12.37 -3.23 -10.89
N PRO A 150 -13.55 -2.61 -11.05
CA PRO A 150 -14.49 -2.98 -12.10
C PRO A 150 -13.89 -2.83 -13.50
N ASP A 151 -14.30 -3.67 -14.46
CA ASP A 151 -13.76 -3.64 -15.83
C ASP A 151 -14.01 -2.30 -16.55
N THR A 152 -15.02 -1.55 -16.12
CA THR A 152 -15.35 -0.21 -16.67
C THR A 152 -14.48 0.91 -16.14
N VAL A 153 -13.62 0.65 -15.13
CA VAL A 153 -12.73 1.63 -14.49
C VAL A 153 -11.30 1.35 -14.92
N SER A 154 -10.59 2.37 -15.43
CA SER A 154 -9.18 2.22 -15.78
C SER A 154 -8.27 2.22 -14.55
N ASP A 155 -7.02 1.77 -14.71
CA ASP A 155 -6.04 1.78 -13.61
C ASP A 155 -5.75 3.21 -13.14
N GLU A 156 -5.69 4.19 -14.08
CA GLU A 156 -5.48 5.60 -13.74
C GLU A 156 -6.64 6.18 -12.93
N GLN A 157 -7.89 5.80 -13.24
CA GLN A 157 -9.05 6.22 -12.45
C GLN A 157 -9.05 5.56 -11.07
N ALA A 158 -8.74 4.26 -11.01
CA ALA A 158 -8.73 3.49 -9.77
C ALA A 158 -7.59 3.92 -8.83
N LEU A 159 -6.45 4.34 -9.37
CA LEU A 159 -5.30 4.80 -8.60
C LEU A 159 -5.65 5.90 -7.59
N PHE A 160 -6.46 6.88 -8.02
CA PHE A 160 -6.85 7.99 -7.17
C PHE A 160 -7.86 7.60 -6.07
N VAL A 161 -8.52 6.45 -6.17
CA VAL A 161 -9.52 6.01 -5.18
C VAL A 161 -8.85 5.62 -3.86
N GLY A 162 -7.66 5.04 -3.92
CA GLY A 162 -6.96 4.49 -2.75
C GLY A 162 -6.60 5.53 -1.68
N ASP A 163 -6.29 6.76 -2.08
CA ASP A 163 -5.96 7.86 -1.16
C ASP A 163 -6.65 9.17 -1.53
N VAL A 164 -6.32 9.79 -2.66
CA VAL A 164 -6.68 11.18 -2.99
C VAL A 164 -8.19 11.42 -2.93
N LEU A 165 -8.99 10.58 -3.58
CA LEU A 165 -10.44 10.71 -3.59
C LEU A 165 -11.04 10.34 -2.23
N ALA A 166 -10.54 9.31 -1.56
CA ALA A 166 -11.00 8.91 -0.22
C ALA A 166 -10.73 10.02 0.80
N THR A 167 -9.53 10.60 0.77
CA THR A 167 -9.12 11.71 1.65
C THR A 167 -9.94 12.97 1.36
N GLY A 168 -10.10 13.34 0.10
CA GLY A 168 -10.91 14.49 -0.30
C GLY A 168 -12.40 14.36 0.07
N PHE A 169 -12.97 13.18 -0.18
CA PHE A 169 -14.34 12.86 0.21
C PHE A 169 -14.54 12.95 1.73
N TRP A 170 -13.59 12.38 2.49
CA TRP A 170 -13.65 12.44 3.95
C TRP A 170 -13.53 13.88 4.47
N ALA A 171 -12.60 14.67 3.92
CA ALA A 171 -12.46 16.09 4.27
C ALA A 171 -13.75 16.88 4.03
N ALA A 172 -14.37 16.73 2.87
CA ALA A 172 -15.64 17.35 2.55
C ALA A 172 -16.75 16.94 3.54
N ARG A 173 -16.80 15.63 3.86
CA ARG A 173 -17.81 15.09 4.78
C ARG A 173 -17.70 15.63 6.20
N ILE A 174 -16.47 15.69 6.76
CA ILE A 174 -16.27 16.19 8.14
C ILE A 174 -16.38 17.71 8.25
N SER A 175 -16.24 18.43 7.13
CA SER A 175 -16.44 19.88 7.07
C SER A 175 -17.92 20.28 7.05
N GLU A 176 -18.83 19.32 6.93
CA GLU A 176 -20.29 19.54 6.89
C GLU A 176 -20.71 20.61 5.88
N ILE A 177 -19.98 20.70 4.75
CA ILE A 177 -20.21 21.69 3.68
C ILE A 177 -21.64 21.55 3.15
N SER A 178 -22.39 22.64 3.13
CA SER A 178 -23.75 22.74 2.60
C SER A 178 -23.81 23.56 1.32
N GLU A 179 -24.95 23.55 0.63
CA GLU A 179 -25.18 24.33 -0.58
C GLU A 179 -25.14 25.85 -0.32
N ASP A 180 -25.31 26.26 0.93
CA ASP A 180 -25.35 27.67 1.36
C ASP A 180 -23.95 28.20 1.78
N ASP A 181 -22.92 27.33 1.82
CA ASP A 181 -21.57 27.74 2.20
C ASP A 181 -20.84 28.41 1.01
N THR A 182 -20.09 29.48 1.30
CA THR A 182 -19.31 30.26 0.31
C THR A 182 -17.84 30.35 0.67
#